data_a30583e6f0d3251824eb4665058b3b98
#
_entry.id   a30583e6f0d3251824eb4665058b3b98
#
_cell.length_a   1.000
_cell.length_b   1.000
_cell.length_c   1.000
_cell.angle_alpha   90.00
_cell.angle_beta   90.00
_cell.angle_gamma   90.00
#
_symmetry.space_group_name_H-M   'P 1'
#
loop_
_entity.id
_entity.type
_entity.pdbx_description
1 polymer ?
#
loop_
_entity_poly.entity_id
_entity_poly.type
_entity_poly.pdbx_seq_one_letter_code
_entity_poly.pdbx_strand_id
1 'polypeptide(L)'
;QVSVYGLPSGRLFKVIPVFSVDAEKAYGFNEETKPMLNTSHGFIPWDDSHHPDISQTAGELDGRYVFINGNNTPRIAKIDLTTFETTEIIEIPNSAGNHSSSFVTENTEYVVAGTRFSVPYPQKDMPIAEYKGNFKGALTFISVDPKDGAMDIKFQIMMPGFNYDLSHPGRGASHGWFFFTTYNTEEANSLLEVNASQNDKDFIAAINWKKIEEYVNNGGGTKAPANYAHNVYSDETHTATSTMRKEVLIVNPSDVPGAIYFMPTPKSPHGCDVDPTGEYIIGNGKLAAELTAHSFTKMLAAI
;
A
#
# COMPACT_ATOMS: atom_id res chain seq x y z
N GLN A 1 -0.47 3.22 17.20
CA GLN A 1 -1.28 4.31 17.77
C GLN A 1 -1.04 5.61 17.01
N VAL A 2 -2.05 6.47 16.95
CA VAL A 2 -1.95 7.81 16.37
C VAL A 2 -2.17 8.84 17.47
N SER A 3 -1.25 9.79 17.61
CA SER A 3 -1.34 10.87 18.59
C SER A 3 -1.85 12.15 17.93
N VAL A 4 -2.86 12.76 18.53
CA VAL A 4 -3.48 14.01 18.08
C VAL A 4 -3.05 15.13 18.99
N TYR A 5 -2.48 16.18 18.42
CA TYR A 5 -2.04 17.37 19.17
C TYR A 5 -2.82 18.60 18.76
N GLY A 6 -3.20 19.41 19.76
CA GLY A 6 -3.90 20.67 19.53
C GLY A 6 -2.95 21.79 19.07
N LEU A 7 -3.36 22.56 18.06
CA LEU A 7 -2.65 23.75 17.64
C LEU A 7 -3.37 25.02 18.16
N PRO A 8 -2.65 26.05 18.61
CA PRO A 8 -1.18 26.18 18.66
C PRO A 8 -0.53 25.63 19.94
N SER A 9 -1.31 25.01 20.84
CA SER A 9 -0.83 24.65 22.19
C SER A 9 0.25 23.55 22.22
N GLY A 10 0.32 22.70 21.18
CA GLY A 10 1.18 21.52 21.15
C GLY A 10 0.80 20.44 22.18
N ARG A 11 -0.33 20.59 22.87
CA ARG A 11 -0.75 19.64 23.90
C ARG A 11 -1.33 18.38 23.26
N LEU A 12 -0.99 17.22 23.80
CA LEU A 12 -1.63 15.96 23.44
C LEU A 12 -3.12 16.05 23.73
N PHE A 13 -3.93 15.90 22.71
CA PHE A 13 -5.38 15.94 22.76
C PHE A 13 -5.98 14.56 22.93
N LYS A 14 -5.54 13.60 22.11
CA LYS A 14 -6.05 12.22 22.11
C LYS A 14 -4.95 11.28 21.59
N VAL A 15 -4.96 10.05 22.08
CA VAL A 15 -4.23 8.92 21.49
C VAL A 15 -5.28 7.96 20.94
N ILE A 16 -5.14 7.60 19.67
CA ILE A 16 -6.07 6.71 18.98
C ILE A 16 -5.38 5.35 18.86
N PRO A 17 -5.90 4.28 19.46
CA PRO A 17 -5.40 2.93 19.25
C PRO A 17 -5.75 2.48 17.82
N VAL A 18 -4.83 1.76 17.17
CA VAL A 18 -5.04 1.27 15.80
C VAL A 18 -4.78 -0.23 15.74
N PHE A 19 -3.51 -0.64 15.64
CA PHE A 19 -3.12 -2.05 15.58
C PHE A 19 -2.67 -2.61 16.94
N SER A 20 -2.94 -1.88 18.01
CA SER A 20 -2.57 -2.27 19.36
C SER A 20 -3.75 -2.12 20.31
N VAL A 21 -3.89 -3.04 21.23
CA VAL A 21 -4.91 -2.95 22.29
C VAL A 21 -4.68 -1.71 23.17
N ASP A 22 -5.77 -1.17 23.71
CA ASP A 22 -5.77 -0.08 24.66
C ASP A 22 -6.82 -0.34 25.75
N ALA A 23 -6.36 -0.72 26.95
CA ALA A 23 -7.22 -1.12 28.03
C ALA A 23 -8.07 0.04 28.59
N GLU A 24 -7.54 1.28 28.57
CA GLU A 24 -8.27 2.45 29.08
C GLU A 24 -9.49 2.76 28.20
N LYS A 25 -9.42 2.42 26.92
CA LYS A 25 -10.51 2.61 25.94
C LYS A 25 -11.27 1.34 25.64
N ALA A 26 -10.95 0.25 26.32
CA ALA A 26 -11.47 -1.09 26.03
C ALA A 26 -11.25 -1.56 24.58
N TYR A 27 -10.36 -0.88 23.82
CA TYR A 27 -10.08 -1.20 22.44
C TYR A 27 -9.29 -2.51 22.33
N GLY A 28 -9.81 -3.43 21.53
CA GLY A 28 -9.28 -4.79 21.38
C GLY A 28 -9.72 -5.76 22.48
N PHE A 29 -10.55 -5.30 23.45
CA PHE A 29 -11.07 -6.14 24.54
C PHE A 29 -12.58 -6.34 24.46
N ASN A 30 -13.31 -5.36 23.91
CA ASN A 30 -14.77 -5.45 23.76
C ASN A 30 -15.16 -6.20 22.46
N GLU A 31 -16.45 -6.54 22.37
CA GLU A 31 -16.99 -7.29 21.21
C GLU A 31 -16.94 -6.51 19.90
N GLU A 32 -16.93 -5.19 19.96
CA GLU A 32 -16.92 -4.30 18.79
C GLU A 32 -15.53 -4.17 18.18
N THR A 33 -14.50 -3.94 19.00
CA THR A 33 -13.17 -3.60 18.51
C THR A 33 -12.20 -4.79 18.49
N LYS A 34 -12.44 -5.83 19.32
CA LYS A 34 -11.59 -7.04 19.31
C LYS A 34 -11.52 -7.72 17.93
N PRO A 35 -12.62 -7.83 17.17
CA PRO A 35 -12.57 -8.42 15.84
C PRO A 35 -11.69 -7.64 14.85
N MET A 36 -11.49 -6.32 15.04
CA MET A 36 -10.63 -5.51 14.17
C MET A 36 -9.15 -5.94 14.26
N LEU A 37 -8.73 -6.53 15.38
CA LEU A 37 -7.35 -7.00 15.59
C LEU A 37 -7.16 -8.48 15.23
N ASN A 38 -8.21 -9.15 14.77
CA ASN A 38 -8.07 -10.49 14.22
C ASN A 38 -7.50 -10.43 12.80
N THR A 39 -6.55 -11.29 12.54
CA THR A 39 -5.89 -11.43 11.24
C THR A 39 -5.91 -12.88 10.79
N SER A 40 -5.39 -13.17 9.62
CA SER A 40 -5.15 -14.54 9.15
C SER A 40 -4.25 -15.35 10.08
N HIS A 41 -3.52 -14.69 10.97
CA HIS A 41 -2.67 -15.29 12.02
C HIS A 41 -3.39 -15.41 13.37
N GLY A 42 -4.66 -15.09 13.45
CA GLY A 42 -5.40 -14.97 14.68
C GLY A 42 -5.36 -13.55 15.26
N PHE A 43 -5.63 -13.45 16.56
CA PHE A 43 -5.65 -12.18 17.26
C PHE A 43 -4.23 -11.64 17.48
N ILE A 44 -3.93 -10.48 16.88
CA ILE A 44 -2.65 -9.79 17.05
C ILE A 44 -2.87 -8.54 17.91
N PRO A 45 -2.49 -8.57 19.20
CA PRO A 45 -2.78 -7.49 20.13
C PRO A 45 -1.88 -6.26 19.99
N TRP A 46 -0.88 -6.30 19.12
CA TRP A 46 0.01 -5.17 18.82
C TRP A 46 0.68 -5.33 17.46
N ASP A 47 0.90 -4.22 16.79
CA ASP A 47 1.65 -4.15 15.54
C ASP A 47 2.13 -2.71 15.33
N ASP A 48 3.05 -2.55 14.38
CA ASP A 48 3.61 -1.27 14.00
C ASP A 48 2.61 -0.46 13.17
N SER A 49 2.36 0.78 13.60
CA SER A 49 1.61 1.78 12.82
C SER A 49 2.61 2.70 12.14
N HIS A 50 2.55 2.84 10.81
CA HIS A 50 3.69 3.42 10.11
C HIS A 50 3.33 4.70 9.34
N HIS A 51 2.81 4.63 8.14
CA HIS A 51 2.58 5.80 7.29
C HIS A 51 1.10 6.19 7.23
N PRO A 52 0.71 7.34 7.81
CA PRO A 52 -0.66 7.85 7.69
C PRO A 52 -0.82 8.73 6.45
N ASP A 53 -2.04 8.76 5.91
CA ASP A 53 -2.50 9.78 4.96
C ASP A 53 -3.92 10.21 5.29
N ILE A 54 -4.29 11.43 4.90
CA ILE A 54 -5.61 12.01 5.17
C ILE A 54 -6.45 11.99 3.89
N SER A 55 -7.73 11.67 4.04
CA SER A 55 -8.69 11.74 2.94
C SER A 55 -8.72 13.12 2.27
N GLN A 56 -8.95 13.11 0.95
CA GLN A 56 -8.92 14.29 0.10
C GLN A 56 -10.21 14.39 -0.72
N THR A 57 -10.60 15.62 -1.01
CA THR A 57 -11.64 15.95 -1.98
C THR A 57 -11.09 17.03 -2.90
N ALA A 58 -11.07 16.77 -4.20
CA ALA A 58 -10.47 17.64 -5.22
C ALA A 58 -9.00 18.03 -4.91
N GLY A 59 -8.23 17.09 -4.35
CA GLY A 59 -6.82 17.28 -3.99
C GLY A 59 -6.58 18.04 -2.70
N GLU A 60 -7.64 18.46 -2.01
CA GLU A 60 -7.55 19.17 -0.73
C GLU A 60 -7.91 18.24 0.42
N LEU A 61 -7.18 18.34 1.54
CA LEU A 61 -7.47 17.58 2.75
C LEU A 61 -8.87 17.91 3.27
N ASP A 62 -9.74 16.91 3.35
CA ASP A 62 -11.15 17.12 3.72
C ASP A 62 -11.46 16.80 5.19
N GLY A 63 -10.51 16.23 5.92
CA GLY A 63 -10.62 15.98 7.35
C GLY A 63 -11.65 14.93 7.75
N ARG A 64 -12.07 14.06 6.83
CA ARG A 64 -13.03 12.97 7.15
C ARG A 64 -12.33 11.77 7.78
N TYR A 65 -11.25 11.30 7.16
CA TYR A 65 -10.58 10.07 7.54
C TYR A 65 -9.06 10.21 7.57
N VAL A 66 -8.42 9.42 8.43
CA VAL A 66 -7.00 9.08 8.32
C VAL A 66 -6.90 7.60 8.00
N PHE A 67 -6.10 7.27 6.99
CA PHE A 67 -5.71 5.91 6.70
C PHE A 67 -4.27 5.68 7.18
N ILE A 68 -4.00 4.49 7.72
CA ILE A 68 -2.67 4.16 8.23
C ILE A 68 -2.38 2.68 8.04
N ASN A 69 -1.15 2.35 7.69
CA ASN A 69 -0.73 0.99 7.46
C ASN A 69 -0.13 0.32 8.71
N GLY A 70 -0.33 -1.00 8.80
CA GLY A 70 0.46 -1.90 9.62
C GLY A 70 1.64 -2.41 8.79
N ASN A 71 2.86 -2.19 9.27
CA ASN A 71 4.06 -2.50 8.50
C ASN A 71 4.38 -4.01 8.49
N ASN A 72 4.27 -4.68 9.63
CA ASN A 72 4.63 -6.09 9.75
C ASN A 72 3.49 -7.02 9.30
N THR A 73 2.27 -6.73 9.72
CA THR A 73 1.08 -7.41 9.21
C THR A 73 0.45 -6.50 8.15
N PRO A 74 0.34 -6.93 6.89
CA PRO A 74 -0.15 -6.07 5.81
C PRO A 74 -1.61 -5.72 6.02
N ARG A 75 -1.86 -4.61 6.69
CA ARG A 75 -3.19 -4.09 7.03
C ARG A 75 -3.28 -2.60 6.74
N ILE A 76 -4.49 -2.14 6.42
CA ILE A 76 -4.85 -0.73 6.39
C ILE A 76 -5.96 -0.50 7.41
N ALA A 77 -5.80 0.51 8.24
CA ALA A 77 -6.82 0.99 9.14
C ALA A 77 -7.37 2.34 8.69
N LYS A 78 -8.65 2.54 8.93
CA LYS A 78 -9.36 3.81 8.78
C LYS A 78 -9.70 4.37 10.16
N ILE A 79 -9.35 5.62 10.37
CA ILE A 79 -9.71 6.41 11.54
C ILE A 79 -10.72 7.46 11.09
N ASP A 80 -11.86 7.53 11.74
CA ASP A 80 -12.86 8.59 11.56
C ASP A 80 -12.42 9.83 12.36
N LEU A 81 -12.24 10.96 11.68
CA LEU A 81 -11.79 12.20 12.31
C LEU A 81 -12.93 12.98 13.00
N THR A 82 -14.19 12.57 12.85
CA THR A 82 -15.29 13.14 13.60
C THR A 82 -15.36 12.58 15.02
N THR A 83 -15.00 11.31 15.19
CA THR A 83 -14.99 10.61 16.48
C THR A 83 -13.59 10.41 17.05
N PHE A 84 -12.56 10.50 16.22
CA PHE A 84 -11.17 10.11 16.54
C PHE A 84 -11.08 8.65 16.99
N GLU A 85 -11.72 7.77 16.25
CA GLU A 85 -11.74 6.33 16.53
C GLU A 85 -11.36 5.53 15.29
N THR A 86 -10.65 4.42 15.49
CA THR A 86 -10.45 3.43 14.44
C THR A 86 -11.76 2.71 14.20
N THR A 87 -12.25 2.79 12.96
CA THR A 87 -13.58 2.28 12.59
C THR A 87 -13.53 1.04 11.70
N GLU A 88 -12.39 0.82 11.03
CA GLU A 88 -12.26 -0.31 10.11
C GLU A 88 -10.79 -0.68 9.94
N ILE A 89 -10.50 -1.98 9.87
CA ILE A 89 -9.18 -2.51 9.51
C ILE A 89 -9.39 -3.63 8.51
N ILE A 90 -8.67 -3.56 7.38
CA ILE A 90 -8.63 -4.63 6.39
C ILE A 90 -7.23 -5.23 6.28
N GLU A 91 -7.14 -6.54 6.09
CA GLU A 91 -5.90 -7.26 5.81
C GLU A 91 -5.72 -7.41 4.30
N ILE A 92 -4.48 -7.23 3.82
CA ILE A 92 -4.15 -7.27 2.40
C ILE A 92 -3.59 -8.64 2.05
N PRO A 93 -4.23 -9.39 1.15
CA PRO A 93 -3.72 -10.66 0.67
C PRO A 93 -2.54 -10.49 -0.30
N ASN A 94 -1.83 -11.56 -0.57
CA ASN A 94 -0.72 -11.62 -1.53
C ASN A 94 0.42 -10.63 -1.21
N SER A 95 0.64 -10.32 0.06
CA SER A 95 1.61 -9.35 0.51
C SER A 95 2.34 -9.84 1.76
N ALA A 96 3.63 -9.54 1.87
CA ALA A 96 4.40 -9.72 3.09
C ALA A 96 4.90 -8.35 3.56
N GLY A 97 4.20 -7.79 4.53
CA GLY A 97 4.42 -6.44 4.98
C GLY A 97 3.85 -5.39 4.02
N ASN A 98 3.60 -4.22 4.53
CA ASN A 98 3.01 -3.12 3.79
C ASN A 98 3.65 -1.80 4.25
N HIS A 99 4.78 -1.44 3.65
CA HIS A 99 5.51 -0.22 4.00
C HIS A 99 5.16 0.94 3.06
N SER A 100 4.76 0.64 1.84
CA SER A 100 4.59 1.58 0.75
C SER A 100 3.29 2.36 0.81
N SER A 101 2.59 2.53 1.96
CA SER A 101 1.30 3.17 1.86
C SER A 101 0.44 3.27 3.09
N SER A 102 -0.53 3.88 2.86
CA SER A 102 -1.92 4.17 2.95
C SER A 102 -2.24 5.50 2.24
N PHE A 103 -1.56 5.76 1.12
CA PHE A 103 -1.73 7.01 0.39
C PHE A 103 -3.01 7.01 -0.44
N VAL A 104 -3.68 8.15 -0.49
CA VAL A 104 -4.99 8.29 -1.13
C VAL A 104 -4.89 9.04 -2.46
N THR A 105 -5.75 8.69 -3.40
CA THR A 105 -5.96 9.47 -4.63
C THR A 105 -6.67 10.80 -4.34
N GLU A 106 -6.59 11.77 -5.28
CA GLU A 106 -7.06 13.16 -5.09
C GLU A 106 -8.51 13.32 -4.59
N ASN A 107 -9.35 12.32 -4.80
CA ASN A 107 -10.74 12.32 -4.31
C ASN A 107 -11.01 11.15 -3.37
N THR A 108 -9.97 10.53 -2.84
CA THR A 108 -10.09 9.33 -2.00
C THR A 108 -10.87 8.20 -2.70
N GLU A 109 -10.78 8.11 -4.03
CA GLU A 109 -11.36 6.98 -4.77
C GLU A 109 -10.74 5.67 -4.29
N TYR A 110 -9.42 5.73 -4.02
CA TYR A 110 -8.63 4.60 -3.54
C TYR A 110 -7.69 5.01 -2.41
N VAL A 111 -7.53 4.09 -1.47
CA VAL A 111 -6.33 3.95 -0.65
C VAL A 111 -5.47 2.90 -1.33
N VAL A 112 -4.19 3.20 -1.53
CA VAL A 112 -3.32 2.32 -2.31
C VAL A 112 -2.19 1.77 -1.44
N ALA A 113 -1.94 0.46 -1.56
CA ALA A 113 -0.98 -0.27 -0.77
C ALA A 113 0.00 -1.06 -1.65
N GLY A 114 1.30 -0.89 -1.40
CA GLY A 114 2.35 -1.65 -2.07
C GLY A 114 3.03 -2.63 -1.13
N THR A 115 3.26 -3.85 -1.62
CA THR A 115 3.96 -4.89 -0.88
C THR A 115 5.40 -4.48 -0.57
N ARG A 116 5.80 -4.54 0.72
CA ARG A 116 7.19 -4.32 1.11
C ARG A 116 8.09 -5.45 0.64
N PHE A 117 7.69 -6.68 0.87
CA PHE A 117 8.42 -7.87 0.45
C PHE A 117 7.58 -8.68 -0.52
N SER A 118 8.14 -8.98 -1.68
CA SER A 118 7.48 -9.83 -2.67
C SER A 118 7.26 -11.23 -2.11
N VAL A 119 6.17 -11.86 -2.54
CA VAL A 119 5.77 -13.20 -2.11
C VAL A 119 5.67 -14.17 -3.29
N PRO A 120 5.82 -15.49 -3.05
CA PRO A 120 5.53 -16.46 -4.09
C PRO A 120 4.07 -16.37 -4.52
N TYR A 121 3.83 -16.34 -5.84
CA TYR A 121 2.48 -16.29 -6.40
C TYR A 121 2.35 -17.27 -7.58
N PRO A 122 1.45 -18.23 -7.51
CA PRO A 122 0.61 -18.59 -6.36
C PRO A 122 1.43 -19.07 -5.16
N GLN A 123 0.90 -18.87 -3.96
CA GLN A 123 1.56 -19.35 -2.73
C GLN A 123 1.46 -20.89 -2.65
N LYS A 124 2.52 -21.55 -3.04
CA LYS A 124 2.69 -23.02 -2.99
C LYS A 124 4.17 -23.36 -2.93
N ASP A 125 4.45 -24.58 -2.54
CA ASP A 125 5.79 -25.14 -2.64
C ASP A 125 6.26 -25.12 -4.11
N MET A 126 7.48 -24.67 -4.33
CA MET A 126 8.06 -24.60 -5.66
C MET A 126 9.56 -24.91 -5.64
N PRO A 127 10.13 -25.43 -6.74
CA PRO A 127 11.57 -25.60 -6.87
C PRO A 127 12.29 -24.26 -6.79
N ILE A 128 13.48 -24.25 -6.18
CA ILE A 128 14.30 -23.04 -6.05
C ILE A 128 14.59 -22.37 -7.41
N ALA A 129 14.66 -23.15 -8.49
CA ALA A 129 14.89 -22.64 -9.84
C ALA A 129 13.73 -21.76 -10.35
N GLU A 130 12.53 -21.90 -9.80
CA GLU A 130 11.34 -21.13 -10.18
C GLU A 130 11.16 -19.85 -9.35
N TYR A 131 11.98 -19.67 -8.31
CA TYR A 131 11.87 -18.59 -7.34
C TYR A 131 11.67 -17.22 -7.99
N LYS A 132 12.63 -16.77 -8.83
CA LYS A 132 12.57 -15.42 -9.40
C LYS A 132 11.34 -15.16 -10.27
N GLY A 133 10.89 -16.16 -11.02
CA GLY A 133 9.73 -16.02 -11.90
C GLY A 133 8.39 -15.95 -11.16
N ASN A 134 8.32 -16.56 -9.98
CA ASN A 134 7.09 -16.73 -9.21
C ASN A 134 6.94 -15.77 -8.03
N PHE A 135 7.97 -14.96 -7.70
CA PHE A 135 7.83 -13.93 -6.69
C PHE A 135 7.21 -12.67 -7.30
N LYS A 136 6.19 -12.13 -6.65
CA LYS A 136 5.43 -10.96 -7.10
C LYS A 136 5.30 -9.94 -5.99
N GLY A 137 5.34 -8.68 -6.37
CA GLY A 137 4.94 -7.57 -5.53
C GLY A 137 3.52 -7.14 -5.90
N ALA A 138 2.60 -7.15 -4.94
CA ALA A 138 1.23 -6.72 -5.19
C ALA A 138 1.09 -5.21 -4.94
N LEU A 139 0.48 -4.50 -5.88
CA LEU A 139 -0.03 -3.15 -5.67
C LEU A 139 -1.55 -3.24 -5.52
N THR A 140 -2.05 -2.94 -4.34
CA THR A 140 -3.45 -3.14 -3.97
C THR A 140 -4.20 -1.82 -4.00
N PHE A 141 -5.26 -1.76 -4.79
CA PHE A 141 -6.15 -0.62 -4.89
C PHE A 141 -7.42 -0.92 -4.09
N ILE A 142 -7.59 -0.19 -3.00
CA ILE A 142 -8.68 -0.34 -2.05
C ILE A 142 -9.63 0.82 -2.28
N SER A 143 -10.83 0.54 -2.82
CA SER A 143 -11.85 1.56 -3.02
C SER A 143 -12.39 2.04 -1.67
N VAL A 144 -12.71 3.33 -1.61
CA VAL A 144 -13.33 3.96 -0.44
C VAL A 144 -14.71 4.45 -0.86
N ASP A 145 -15.75 3.97 -0.21
CA ASP A 145 -17.11 4.43 -0.51
C ASP A 145 -17.25 5.91 -0.13
N PRO A 146 -17.62 6.80 -1.07
CA PRO A 146 -17.71 8.23 -0.78
C PRO A 146 -18.78 8.59 0.26
N LYS A 147 -19.71 7.68 0.54
CA LYS A 147 -20.85 7.91 1.42
C LYS A 147 -20.55 7.66 2.88
N ASP A 148 -19.88 6.54 3.17
CA ASP A 148 -19.60 6.10 4.54
C ASP A 148 -18.12 5.73 4.79
N GLY A 149 -17.30 5.82 3.74
CA GLY A 149 -15.88 5.54 3.81
C GLY A 149 -15.54 4.05 3.91
N ALA A 150 -16.49 3.14 3.69
CA ALA A 150 -16.22 1.70 3.72
C ALA A 150 -15.12 1.31 2.73
N MET A 151 -14.17 0.51 3.18
CA MET A 151 -13.03 0.09 2.37
C MET A 151 -13.28 -1.27 1.73
N ASP A 152 -12.89 -1.40 0.45
CA ASP A 152 -13.02 -2.64 -0.29
C ASP A 152 -11.88 -2.85 -1.29
N ILE A 153 -11.21 -4.02 -1.29
CA ILE A 153 -10.15 -4.32 -2.26
C ILE A 153 -10.79 -4.47 -3.64
N LYS A 154 -10.55 -3.50 -4.50
CA LYS A 154 -11.12 -3.47 -5.84
C LYS A 154 -10.35 -4.39 -6.80
N PHE A 155 -9.02 -4.28 -6.80
CA PHE A 155 -8.11 -5.12 -7.57
C PHE A 155 -6.69 -5.06 -7.03
N GLN A 156 -5.88 -6.04 -7.44
CA GLN A 156 -4.44 -6.03 -7.22
C GLN A 156 -3.70 -6.14 -8.55
N ILE A 157 -2.64 -5.37 -8.71
CA ILE A 157 -1.72 -5.48 -9.84
C ILE A 157 -0.56 -6.37 -9.40
N MET A 158 -0.34 -7.50 -10.09
CA MET A 158 0.77 -8.40 -9.81
C MET A 158 2.02 -7.95 -10.57
N MET A 159 2.80 -7.13 -9.92
CA MET A 159 4.06 -6.61 -10.44
C MET A 159 5.17 -7.69 -10.42
N PRO A 160 6.27 -7.50 -11.15
CA PRO A 160 7.49 -8.26 -10.91
C PRO A 160 7.86 -8.29 -9.43
N GLY A 161 8.71 -9.23 -9.02
CA GLY A 161 9.10 -9.45 -7.63
C GLY A 161 9.93 -8.33 -7.02
N PHE A 162 9.54 -7.09 -7.22
CA PHE A 162 10.13 -5.93 -6.58
C PHE A 162 9.56 -5.73 -5.18
N ASN A 163 10.39 -5.19 -4.32
CA ASN A 163 9.99 -4.62 -3.06
C ASN A 163 9.64 -3.15 -3.28
N TYR A 164 8.54 -2.68 -2.71
CA TYR A 164 8.11 -1.29 -2.86
C TYR A 164 8.31 -0.51 -1.56
N ASP A 165 8.76 0.72 -1.72
CA ASP A 165 8.86 1.68 -0.63
C ASP A 165 7.81 2.79 -0.83
N LEU A 166 8.01 4.00 -0.29
CA LEU A 166 6.97 5.02 -0.26
C LEU A 166 6.50 5.41 -1.67
N SER A 167 5.21 5.62 -1.77
CA SER A 167 4.52 5.98 -2.99
C SER A 167 3.87 7.37 -2.87
N HIS A 168 3.40 7.90 -4.00
CA HIS A 168 2.61 9.13 -4.02
C HIS A 168 1.56 9.08 -5.13
N PRO A 169 0.32 9.52 -4.88
CA PRO A 169 -0.68 9.69 -5.92
C PRO A 169 -0.30 10.82 -6.87
N GLY A 170 -0.61 10.64 -8.14
CA GLY A 170 -0.60 11.75 -9.09
C GLY A 170 -1.71 12.74 -8.77
N ARG A 171 -1.45 14.01 -8.98
CA ARG A 171 -2.41 15.11 -8.80
C ARG A 171 -2.35 16.07 -9.98
N GLY A 172 -3.34 16.95 -10.13
CA GLY A 172 -3.33 17.93 -11.20
C GLY A 172 -3.07 17.30 -12.57
N ALA A 173 -1.95 17.65 -13.23
CA ALA A 173 -1.57 17.13 -14.55
C ALA A 173 -1.40 15.61 -14.56
N SER A 174 -0.93 15.00 -13.48
CA SER A 174 -0.74 13.56 -13.36
C SER A 174 -1.89 12.83 -12.63
N HIS A 175 -3.03 13.50 -12.43
CA HIS A 175 -4.22 12.85 -11.90
C HIS A 175 -4.57 11.57 -12.68
N GLY A 176 -4.90 10.50 -11.98
CA GLY A 176 -5.14 9.18 -12.59
C GLY A 176 -3.91 8.29 -12.68
N TRP A 177 -2.76 8.79 -12.21
CA TRP A 177 -1.55 8.01 -12.04
C TRP A 177 -1.20 7.83 -10.57
N PHE A 178 -0.37 6.82 -10.31
CA PHE A 178 0.20 6.56 -9.00
C PHE A 178 1.66 6.16 -9.17
N PHE A 179 2.53 6.64 -8.28
CA PHE A 179 3.97 6.47 -8.40
C PHE A 179 4.52 5.70 -7.20
N PHE A 180 5.25 4.61 -7.45
CA PHE A 180 5.84 3.76 -6.42
C PHE A 180 7.35 3.67 -6.60
N THR A 181 8.12 3.93 -5.56
CA THR A 181 9.54 3.61 -5.60
C THR A 181 9.75 2.11 -5.42
N THR A 182 10.67 1.54 -6.21
CA THR A 182 11.13 0.17 -5.99
C THR A 182 12.33 0.17 -5.05
N TYR A 183 12.47 -0.89 -4.29
CA TYR A 183 13.52 -1.06 -3.31
C TYR A 183 14.17 -2.43 -3.51
N ASN A 184 15.16 -2.50 -4.43
CA ASN A 184 15.72 -3.76 -4.93
C ASN A 184 16.98 -4.21 -4.20
N THR A 185 17.42 -3.48 -3.17
CA THR A 185 18.64 -3.80 -2.42
C THR A 185 18.61 -5.21 -1.82
N GLU A 186 17.44 -5.76 -1.58
CA GLU A 186 17.29 -7.10 -1.00
C GLU A 186 17.50 -8.23 -2.00
N GLU A 187 17.48 -7.95 -3.29
CA GLU A 187 17.83 -8.92 -4.35
C GLU A 187 19.35 -8.97 -4.64
N ALA A 188 20.13 -8.11 -4.01
CA ALA A 188 21.54 -8.01 -4.29
C ALA A 188 22.34 -9.14 -3.65
N ASN A 189 23.46 -9.47 -4.30
CA ASN A 189 24.38 -10.54 -3.86
C ASN A 189 25.29 -10.15 -2.68
N SER A 190 25.04 -9.01 -2.05
CA SER A 190 25.88 -8.47 -0.98
C SER A 190 25.08 -8.39 0.32
N LEU A 191 25.77 -8.61 1.44
CA LEU A 191 25.20 -8.48 2.79
C LEU A 191 25.12 -7.03 3.30
N LEU A 192 25.77 -6.10 2.60
CA LEU A 192 25.79 -4.69 2.97
C LEU A 192 24.91 -3.90 2.01
N GLU A 193 23.94 -3.15 2.54
CA GLU A 193 23.01 -2.35 1.76
C GLU A 193 23.72 -1.41 0.76
N VAL A 194 24.80 -0.75 1.17
CA VAL A 194 25.57 0.11 0.28
C VAL A 194 26.19 -0.64 -0.90
N ASN A 195 26.60 -1.87 -0.71
CA ASN A 195 27.15 -2.71 -1.78
C ASN A 195 26.04 -3.30 -2.65
N ALA A 196 24.92 -3.65 -2.02
CA ALA A 196 23.72 -4.11 -2.68
C ALA A 196 23.28 -3.10 -3.74
N SER A 197 23.06 -1.86 -3.34
CA SER A 197 22.61 -0.77 -4.22
C SER A 197 23.58 -0.41 -5.35
N GLN A 198 24.80 -0.90 -5.35
CA GLN A 198 25.73 -0.69 -6.48
C GLN A 198 25.35 -1.53 -7.69
N ASN A 199 24.74 -2.68 -7.48
CA ASN A 199 24.41 -3.64 -8.53
C ASN A 199 22.93 -3.59 -8.92
N ASP A 200 22.09 -2.97 -8.10
CA ASP A 200 20.66 -2.91 -8.32
C ASP A 200 20.27 -1.70 -9.18
N LYS A 201 19.18 -1.89 -9.91
CA LYS A 201 18.51 -0.84 -10.64
C LYS A 201 17.21 -0.52 -9.93
N ASP A 202 17.10 0.70 -9.47
CA ASP A 202 15.91 1.19 -8.82
C ASP A 202 15.10 2.09 -9.76
N PHE A 203 13.80 2.09 -9.54
CA PHE A 203 12.84 2.76 -10.41
C PHE A 203 11.72 3.39 -9.59
N ILE A 204 11.09 4.37 -10.23
CA ILE A 204 9.72 4.76 -9.87
C ILE A 204 8.80 4.07 -10.85
N ALA A 205 7.93 3.20 -10.37
CA ALA A 205 6.87 2.60 -11.16
C ALA A 205 5.72 3.60 -11.31
N ALA A 206 5.48 4.07 -12.51
CA ALA A 206 4.36 4.95 -12.85
C ALA A 206 3.18 4.09 -13.31
N ILE A 207 2.08 4.14 -12.58
CA ILE A 207 0.87 3.33 -12.78
C ILE A 207 -0.28 4.22 -13.21
N ASN A 208 -0.77 4.07 -14.44
CA ASN A 208 -2.03 4.69 -14.88
C ASN A 208 -3.19 3.86 -14.32
N TRP A 209 -3.60 4.18 -13.09
CA TRP A 209 -4.64 3.44 -12.41
C TRP A 209 -6.03 3.64 -13.04
N LYS A 210 -6.30 4.79 -13.66
CA LYS A 210 -7.57 5.01 -14.37
C LYS A 210 -7.73 4.09 -15.58
N LYS A 211 -6.65 3.88 -16.34
CA LYS A 211 -6.66 2.93 -17.45
C LYS A 211 -6.88 1.49 -16.97
N ILE A 212 -6.31 1.13 -15.83
CA ILE A 212 -6.52 -0.19 -15.23
C ILE A 212 -7.94 -0.31 -14.67
N GLU A 213 -8.45 0.74 -14.01
CA GLU A 213 -9.82 0.77 -13.53
C GLU A 213 -10.84 0.61 -14.67
N GLU A 214 -10.63 1.29 -15.79
CA GLU A 214 -11.46 1.15 -16.98
C GLU A 214 -11.46 -0.31 -17.50
N TYR A 215 -10.29 -0.93 -17.58
CA TYR A 215 -10.15 -2.35 -17.93
C TYR A 215 -10.93 -3.26 -16.98
N VAL A 216 -10.81 -3.05 -15.68
CA VAL A 216 -11.53 -3.81 -14.65
C VAL A 216 -13.04 -3.61 -14.74
N ASN A 217 -13.49 -2.36 -14.91
CA ASN A 217 -14.91 -2.04 -15.01
C ASN A 217 -15.55 -2.61 -16.28
N ASN A 218 -14.76 -2.86 -17.32
CA ASN A 218 -15.18 -3.56 -18.54
C ASN A 218 -15.09 -5.10 -18.42
N GLY A 219 -14.93 -5.64 -17.21
CA GLY A 219 -14.89 -7.07 -16.93
C GLY A 219 -13.52 -7.73 -17.07
N GLY A 220 -12.45 -6.91 -17.15
CA GLY A 220 -11.08 -7.39 -17.19
C GLY A 220 -10.56 -7.85 -15.83
N GLY A 221 -9.42 -8.53 -15.84
CA GLY A 221 -8.81 -9.15 -14.67
C GLY A 221 -9.26 -10.59 -14.42
N THR A 222 -8.57 -11.27 -13.54
CA THR A 222 -8.84 -12.67 -13.19
C THR A 222 -9.09 -12.79 -11.70
N LYS A 223 -10.21 -13.39 -11.30
CA LYS A 223 -10.45 -13.73 -9.91
C LYS A 223 -9.53 -14.87 -9.49
N ALA A 224 -8.81 -14.66 -8.42
CA ALA A 224 -7.88 -15.63 -7.84
C ALA A 224 -8.07 -15.72 -6.33
N PRO A 225 -7.68 -16.86 -5.71
CA PRO A 225 -7.72 -16.98 -4.26
C PRO A 225 -6.95 -15.85 -3.59
N ALA A 226 -7.52 -15.28 -2.56
CA ALA A 226 -6.85 -14.33 -1.68
C ALA A 226 -5.94 -15.12 -0.73
N ASN A 227 -4.63 -15.06 -0.96
CA ASN A 227 -3.67 -15.76 -0.13
C ASN A 227 -3.10 -14.81 0.91
N TYR A 228 -3.28 -15.16 2.18
CA TYR A 228 -2.65 -14.45 3.29
C TYR A 228 -1.36 -15.17 3.65
N ALA A 229 -0.29 -14.43 3.91
CA ALA A 229 1.08 -14.96 4.02
C ALA A 229 1.27 -16.10 5.05
N HIS A 230 0.27 -16.40 5.84
CA HIS A 230 0.33 -17.38 6.91
C HIS A 230 -0.85 -18.35 6.95
N ASN A 231 -1.56 -18.52 5.86
CA ASN A 231 -2.56 -19.58 5.71
C ASN A 231 -1.97 -21.02 5.78
N VAL A 232 -0.72 -21.14 6.21
CA VAL A 232 -0.13 -22.45 6.53
C VAL A 232 -0.91 -23.17 7.64
N TYR A 233 -1.69 -22.43 8.40
CA TYR A 233 -2.56 -22.93 9.46
C TYR A 233 -4.02 -22.65 9.15
N SER A 234 -4.48 -23.02 7.96
CA SER A 234 -5.90 -23.14 7.70
C SER A 234 -6.46 -24.35 8.45
N ASP A 235 -6.27 -24.39 9.75
CA ASP A 235 -7.18 -25.21 10.51
C ASP A 235 -8.51 -24.43 10.58
N GLU A 236 -9.60 -25.17 10.50
CA GLU A 236 -10.96 -24.65 10.49
C GLU A 236 -11.34 -23.82 11.73
N THR A 237 -10.41 -23.67 12.67
CA THR A 237 -10.61 -22.94 13.94
C THR A 237 -10.29 -21.45 13.83
N HIS A 238 -9.59 -21.02 12.80
CA HIS A 238 -9.38 -19.59 12.55
C HIS A 238 -10.60 -19.02 11.84
N THR A 239 -11.45 -18.38 12.60
CA THR A 239 -12.59 -17.64 12.07
C THR A 239 -12.07 -16.56 11.15
N ALA A 240 -12.29 -16.75 9.85
CA ALA A 240 -12.08 -15.68 8.87
C ALA A 240 -12.82 -14.45 9.38
N THR A 241 -12.10 -13.35 9.57
CA THR A 241 -12.73 -12.10 9.95
C THR A 241 -13.65 -11.65 8.83
N SER A 242 -14.64 -10.83 9.14
CA SER A 242 -15.55 -10.28 8.13
C SER A 242 -14.82 -9.49 7.03
N THR A 243 -13.58 -9.10 7.29
CA THR A 243 -12.70 -8.32 6.40
C THR A 243 -11.78 -9.19 5.53
N MET A 244 -11.70 -10.51 5.78
CA MET A 244 -10.91 -11.42 4.96
C MET A 244 -11.70 -11.87 3.73
N ARG A 245 -11.14 -11.61 2.56
CA ARG A 245 -11.73 -12.04 1.29
C ARG A 245 -11.31 -13.46 0.95
N LYS A 246 -12.20 -14.19 0.27
CA LYS A 246 -11.86 -15.49 -0.31
C LYS A 246 -11.15 -15.37 -1.65
N GLU A 247 -11.48 -14.33 -2.40
CA GLU A 247 -10.97 -14.06 -3.74
C GLU A 247 -10.64 -12.58 -3.88
N VAL A 248 -9.69 -12.29 -4.74
CA VAL A 248 -9.30 -10.96 -5.16
C VAL A 248 -9.19 -10.91 -6.68
N LEU A 249 -9.51 -9.75 -7.26
CA LEU A 249 -9.34 -9.53 -8.69
C LEU A 249 -7.89 -9.16 -8.99
N ILE A 250 -7.24 -9.97 -9.81
CA ILE A 250 -5.84 -9.80 -10.21
C ILE A 250 -5.78 -9.22 -11.62
N VAL A 251 -4.93 -8.22 -11.79
CA VAL A 251 -4.54 -7.62 -13.06
C VAL A 251 -3.04 -7.83 -13.24
N ASN A 252 -2.64 -8.45 -14.35
CA ASN A 252 -1.22 -8.52 -14.69
C ASN A 252 -0.84 -7.30 -15.54
N PRO A 253 0.40 -6.81 -15.43
CA PRO A 253 0.86 -5.67 -16.24
C PRO A 253 0.66 -5.86 -17.76
N SER A 254 0.75 -7.10 -18.23
CA SER A 254 0.52 -7.46 -19.64
C SER A 254 -0.94 -7.33 -20.09
N ASP A 255 -1.89 -7.35 -19.17
CA ASP A 255 -3.32 -7.31 -19.48
C ASP A 255 -3.76 -5.90 -19.93
N VAL A 256 -3.00 -4.87 -19.51
CA VAL A 256 -3.27 -3.45 -19.82
C VAL A 256 -2.01 -2.78 -20.39
N PRO A 257 -1.65 -3.08 -21.65
CA PRO A 257 -0.48 -2.49 -22.27
C PRO A 257 -0.48 -0.97 -22.21
N GLY A 258 0.65 -0.38 -21.84
CA GLY A 258 0.80 1.07 -21.73
C GLY A 258 0.11 1.69 -20.50
N ALA A 259 -0.16 0.90 -19.47
CA ALA A 259 -0.61 1.42 -18.17
C ALA A 259 0.52 1.53 -17.14
N ILE A 260 1.63 0.85 -17.34
CA ILE A 260 2.71 0.78 -16.35
C ILE A 260 4.06 1.03 -17.02
N TYR A 261 4.83 1.92 -16.41
CA TYR A 261 6.18 2.29 -16.88
C TYR A 261 7.15 2.37 -15.71
N PHE A 262 8.44 2.22 -16.00
CA PHE A 262 9.50 2.42 -15.03
C PHE A 262 10.33 3.66 -15.37
N MET A 263 10.45 4.57 -14.43
CA MET A 263 11.32 5.74 -14.52
C MET A 263 12.59 5.49 -13.69
N PRO A 264 13.80 5.62 -14.25
CA PRO A 264 15.04 5.43 -13.48
C PRO A 264 15.13 6.42 -12.32
N THR A 265 15.58 5.95 -11.16
CA THR A 265 15.80 6.77 -9.96
C THR A 265 17.14 6.42 -9.32
N PRO A 266 17.71 7.30 -8.47
CA PRO A 266 18.92 7.00 -7.73
C PRO A 266 18.78 5.76 -6.84
N LYS A 267 19.93 5.23 -6.43
CA LYS A 267 20.04 4.01 -5.63
C LYS A 267 19.23 4.06 -4.35
N SER A 268 18.50 2.99 -4.09
CA SER A 268 17.73 2.78 -2.86
C SER A 268 16.80 3.96 -2.56
N PRO A 269 15.85 4.26 -3.44
CA PRO A 269 14.90 5.33 -3.17
C PRO A 269 14.04 4.96 -1.96
N HIS A 270 13.87 5.90 -1.03
CA HIS A 270 12.96 5.71 0.10
C HIS A 270 11.53 6.13 -0.28
N GLY A 271 11.40 7.10 -1.19
CA GLY A 271 10.10 7.56 -1.62
C GLY A 271 10.15 8.49 -2.82
N CYS A 272 8.99 8.82 -3.31
CA CYS A 272 8.78 9.87 -4.29
C CYS A 272 7.65 10.78 -3.83
N ASP A 273 7.69 12.02 -4.31
CA ASP A 273 6.66 13.02 -4.12
C ASP A 273 6.22 13.58 -5.48
N VAL A 274 4.98 14.04 -5.56
CA VAL A 274 4.44 14.74 -6.72
C VAL A 274 4.20 16.18 -6.34
N ASP A 275 4.73 17.11 -7.13
CA ASP A 275 4.55 18.53 -6.89
C ASP A 275 3.06 18.93 -6.98
N PRO A 276 2.64 20.07 -6.43
CA PRO A 276 1.24 20.47 -6.41
C PRO A 276 0.59 20.62 -7.79
N THR A 277 1.38 20.85 -8.85
CA THR A 277 0.87 20.93 -10.21
C THR A 277 0.69 19.55 -10.88
N GLY A 278 1.31 18.51 -10.30
CA GLY A 278 1.35 17.17 -10.85
C GLY A 278 2.31 17.00 -12.03
N GLU A 279 3.09 18.02 -12.36
CA GLU A 279 4.04 17.98 -13.47
C GLU A 279 5.36 17.30 -13.09
N TYR A 280 5.81 17.41 -11.85
CA TYR A 280 7.08 16.86 -11.45
C TYR A 280 6.93 15.74 -10.42
N ILE A 281 7.48 14.58 -10.75
CA ILE A 281 7.64 13.45 -9.84
C ILE A 281 9.09 13.46 -9.35
N ILE A 282 9.28 13.65 -8.05
CA ILE A 282 10.58 13.84 -7.43
C ILE A 282 10.92 12.58 -6.66
N GLY A 283 11.97 11.87 -7.08
CA GLY A 283 12.48 10.68 -6.39
C GLY A 283 13.77 10.98 -5.66
N ASN A 284 13.90 10.48 -4.44
CA ASN A 284 15.15 10.55 -3.69
C ASN A 284 15.95 9.24 -3.82
N GLY A 285 17.25 9.30 -3.50
CA GLY A 285 18.10 8.15 -3.37
C GLY A 285 18.69 8.11 -1.95
N LYS A 286 18.27 7.15 -1.14
CA LYS A 286 18.80 6.99 0.23
C LYS A 286 20.32 6.75 0.23
N LEU A 287 20.84 6.07 -0.78
CA LEU A 287 22.27 5.76 -0.94
C LEU A 287 22.93 6.54 -2.08
N ALA A 288 22.31 7.61 -2.56
CA ALA A 288 22.86 8.53 -3.55
C ALA A 288 22.73 9.97 -3.07
N ALA A 289 23.70 10.81 -3.38
CA ALA A 289 23.71 12.22 -2.99
C ALA A 289 22.98 13.09 -4.04
N GLU A 290 21.91 12.59 -4.63
CA GLU A 290 21.17 13.24 -5.72
C GLU A 290 19.68 12.95 -5.64
N LEU A 291 18.90 13.81 -6.25
CA LEU A 291 17.47 13.67 -6.47
C LEU A 291 17.20 13.59 -7.97
N THR A 292 16.17 12.87 -8.35
CA THR A 292 15.63 12.94 -9.71
C THR A 292 14.32 13.73 -9.71
N ALA A 293 14.12 14.54 -10.76
CA ALA A 293 12.85 15.16 -11.05
C ALA A 293 12.42 14.75 -12.47
N HIS A 294 11.34 14.00 -12.54
CA HIS A 294 10.77 13.54 -13.80
C HIS A 294 9.61 14.45 -14.18
N SER A 295 9.67 15.03 -15.40
CA SER A 295 8.55 15.77 -15.95
C SER A 295 7.49 14.80 -16.46
N PHE A 296 6.29 14.91 -15.98
CA PHE A 296 5.15 14.09 -16.39
C PHE A 296 4.82 14.27 -17.88
N THR A 297 4.83 15.52 -18.35
CA THR A 297 4.62 15.83 -19.79
C THR A 297 5.68 15.16 -20.67
N LYS A 298 6.97 15.20 -20.27
CA LYS A 298 8.04 14.53 -21.02
C LYS A 298 7.92 13.01 -20.95
N MET A 299 7.50 12.47 -19.81
CA MET A 299 7.24 11.03 -19.68
C MET A 299 6.14 10.61 -20.67
N LEU A 300 5.01 11.32 -20.71
CA LEU A 300 3.92 11.02 -21.64
C LEU A 300 4.34 11.14 -23.11
N ALA A 301 5.26 12.06 -23.42
CA ALA A 301 5.78 12.21 -24.80
C ALA A 301 6.76 11.11 -25.20
N ALA A 302 7.31 10.36 -24.24
CA ALA A 302 8.28 9.29 -24.47
C ALA A 302 7.62 7.90 -24.58
N ILE A 303 6.36 7.78 -24.21
CA ILE A 303 5.56 6.54 -24.21
C ILE A 303 4.44 6.61 -25.25
#